data_1da0c2448df254b7d8d19293f49ac2bf
#
_entry.id   1da0c2448df254b7d8d19293f49ac2bf
#
_cell.length_a   1.000
_cell.length_b   1.000
_cell.length_c   1.000
_cell.angle_alpha   90.00
_cell.angle_beta   90.00
_cell.angle_gamma   90.00
#
_symmetry.space_group_name_H-M   'P 1'
#
loop_
_entity.id
_entity.type
_entity.pdbx_description
1 polymer ?
#
loop_
_entity_poly.entity_id
_entity_poly.type
_entity_poly.pdbx_seq_one_letter_code
_entity_poly.pdbx_strand_id
1 'polypeptide(L)'
;MNAQISRNSLSQVAKLTFTFALVALIALAAGCGGGGGAVANNPGPTPTPAGTTSTQVRFGDAPADSVIAFEVSVSSLSLTPAAGGAPIAVTVPANNRIELTHASGKFEPFVTGNLPQGTFSAANLTLVNSELTFLSGTGTPVHINGPASASITVPLSPNLTISGPLVLNIDVNVGASITTAGGVVNGIAFTPTSFTITAKAPGAAANQQDDDGEIEDVQGTVTAVSGSSFTLKVGQAGSSLTFATDGTTQFKDGVTTVASLLNQVVTVEGFTQADGSLFAKEVEGLESNTGAEVEGLITAISGTTLTVNAHDGIGSGMDDTKVGASFSVNIAGLSASKFRVKAGNGFGGGLPSATFPFDATTIHQGQRIEVDTNAAVPPASGAITPDKINLQQQGVSGTVANKAASTFDINLATDSALRIISGQTVVHVTTNSSTDTRVSVANGGSVQVRGLLFWNGTSWQMIARRIR
;
A
#
# COMPACT_ATOMS: atom_id res chain seq x y z
N MET A 1 -23.26 14.14 -61.31
CA MET A 1 -23.82 12.79 -61.16
C MET A 1 -24.05 12.54 -59.73
N ASN A 2 -25.19 12.68 -59.38
CA ASN A 2 -26.20 12.27 -58.46
C ASN A 2 -25.97 10.92 -57.81
N ALA A 3 -26.13 10.82 -56.54
CA ALA A 3 -26.93 9.86 -55.76
C ALA A 3 -26.62 10.06 -54.30
N GLN A 4 -27.41 10.62 -53.57
CA GLN A 4 -28.69 10.32 -52.97
C GLN A 4 -28.57 9.63 -51.61
N ILE A 5 -29.01 10.39 -50.68
CA ILE A 5 -29.31 10.21 -49.27
C ILE A 5 -30.25 8.99 -49.06
N SER A 6 -29.98 8.19 -48.07
CA SER A 6 -31.03 7.38 -47.42
C SER A 6 -31.09 7.65 -45.94
N ARG A 7 -32.14 8.33 -45.53
CA ARG A 7 -32.70 8.43 -44.17
C ARG A 7 -33.52 7.17 -43.90
N ASN A 8 -33.51 6.79 -42.65
CA ASN A 8 -34.49 6.13 -41.81
C ASN A 8 -33.79 5.04 -41.01
N SER A 9 -33.87 5.06 -39.68
CA SER A 9 -35.10 4.89 -38.94
C SER A 9 -34.93 5.29 -37.46
N LEU A 10 -35.83 6.14 -37.09
CA LEU A 10 -36.25 6.28 -35.68
C LEU A 10 -36.93 4.98 -35.25
N SER A 11 -36.52 4.39 -34.15
CA SER A 11 -37.42 3.51 -33.38
C SER A 11 -37.14 3.61 -31.89
N GLN A 12 -38.06 4.24 -31.25
CA GLN A 12 -38.76 3.86 -30.02
C GLN A 12 -37.94 3.79 -28.74
N VAL A 13 -37.97 4.92 -28.08
CA VAL A 13 -37.80 5.05 -26.64
C VAL A 13 -39.00 4.36 -25.96
N ALA A 14 -38.79 3.20 -25.41
CA ALA A 14 -39.77 2.59 -24.52
C ALA A 14 -39.61 3.20 -23.12
N LYS A 15 -40.57 4.05 -22.76
CA LYS A 15 -40.74 4.54 -21.40
C LYS A 15 -41.24 3.37 -20.56
N LEU A 16 -40.41 2.82 -19.68
CA LEU A 16 -40.86 1.92 -18.64
C LEU A 16 -41.04 2.72 -17.36
N THR A 17 -42.27 3.11 -17.12
CA THR A 17 -42.73 3.72 -15.87
C THR A 17 -42.98 2.59 -14.87
N PHE A 18 -42.10 2.44 -13.90
CA PHE A 18 -42.33 1.55 -12.76
C PHE A 18 -43.15 2.30 -11.71
N THR A 19 -44.40 1.93 -11.61
CA THR A 19 -45.32 2.36 -10.54
C THR A 19 -45.06 1.49 -9.31
N PHE A 20 -44.53 2.10 -8.24
CA PHE A 20 -44.46 1.44 -6.94
C PHE A 20 -45.86 1.43 -6.31
N ALA A 21 -46.50 0.25 -6.25
CA ALA A 21 -47.70 0.03 -5.47
C ALA A 21 -47.27 -0.23 -4.00
N LEU A 22 -47.54 0.74 -3.14
CA LEU A 22 -47.48 0.61 -1.69
C LEU A 22 -48.68 -0.19 -1.21
N VAL A 23 -48.49 -1.47 -0.85
CA VAL A 23 -49.52 -2.28 -0.18
C VAL A 23 -49.24 -2.18 1.32
N ALA A 24 -49.99 -1.33 2.00
CA ALA A 24 -50.12 -1.34 3.45
C ALA A 24 -51.15 -2.43 3.83
N LEU A 25 -50.73 -3.54 4.39
CA LEU A 25 -51.59 -4.57 4.95
C LEU A 25 -51.75 -4.33 6.45
N ILE A 26 -52.85 -3.73 6.84
CA ILE A 26 -53.31 -3.64 8.23
C ILE A 26 -54.12 -4.91 8.50
N ALA A 27 -53.60 -5.83 9.29
CA ALA A 27 -54.37 -6.93 9.84
C ALA A 27 -54.69 -6.62 11.30
N LEU A 28 -55.90 -6.11 11.55
CA LEU A 28 -56.53 -6.20 12.87
C LEU A 28 -57.06 -7.61 13.03
N ALA A 29 -56.52 -8.38 13.98
CA ALA A 29 -57.19 -9.57 14.50
C ALA A 29 -57.46 -9.34 16.01
N ALA A 30 -58.67 -8.95 16.31
CA ALA A 30 -59.20 -9.07 17.64
C ALA A 30 -59.62 -10.56 17.85
N GLY A 31 -58.96 -11.21 18.77
CA GLY A 31 -59.26 -12.57 19.22
C GLY A 31 -59.21 -12.63 20.73
N CYS A 32 -60.40 -12.56 21.35
CA CYS A 32 -60.62 -12.78 22.77
C CYS A 32 -60.74 -14.31 23.02
N GLY A 33 -60.01 -14.85 24.02
CA GLY A 33 -60.22 -16.22 24.45
C GLY A 33 -59.17 -16.82 25.38
N GLY A 34 -59.45 -16.81 26.68
CA GLY A 34 -59.23 -17.93 27.60
C GLY A 34 -57.85 -18.31 28.13
N GLY A 35 -57.63 -17.96 29.35
CA GLY A 35 -57.00 -18.67 30.48
C GLY A 35 -55.93 -19.74 30.24
N GLY A 36 -54.73 -19.47 30.72
CA GLY A 36 -53.67 -20.43 30.93
C GLY A 36 -52.41 -19.67 31.33
N GLY A 37 -52.04 -19.72 32.62
CA GLY A 37 -50.86 -19.04 33.15
C GLY A 37 -49.58 -19.58 32.53
N ALA A 38 -49.11 -18.92 31.49
CA ALA A 38 -47.75 -19.04 30.98
C ALA A 38 -46.94 -17.95 31.67
N VAL A 39 -45.86 -18.36 32.30
CA VAL A 39 -44.80 -17.45 32.79
C VAL A 39 -44.36 -16.63 31.59
N ALA A 40 -44.68 -15.34 31.59
CA ALA A 40 -44.17 -14.41 30.60
C ALA A 40 -42.66 -14.39 30.65
N ASN A 41 -42.00 -15.08 29.73
CA ASN A 41 -40.63 -14.81 29.38
C ASN A 41 -40.59 -13.36 28.96
N ASN A 42 -40.22 -12.50 29.84
CA ASN A 42 -39.92 -11.11 29.55
C ASN A 42 -38.81 -11.12 28.47
N PRO A 43 -39.05 -10.74 27.23
CA PRO A 43 -38.00 -10.66 26.23
C PRO A 43 -36.97 -9.67 26.84
N GLY A 44 -35.78 -10.19 27.12
CA GLY A 44 -34.70 -9.35 27.59
C GLY A 44 -34.58 -8.11 26.68
N PRO A 45 -34.08 -7.01 27.21
CA PRO A 45 -34.01 -5.76 26.42
C PRO A 45 -33.35 -6.09 25.07
N THR A 46 -34.05 -5.79 23.99
CA THR A 46 -33.48 -5.88 22.64
C THR A 46 -32.20 -5.08 22.66
N PRO A 47 -31.02 -5.68 22.33
CA PRO A 47 -29.78 -4.95 22.35
C PRO A 47 -29.92 -3.72 21.46
N THR A 48 -29.65 -2.55 22.02
CA THR A 48 -29.59 -1.31 21.26
C THR A 48 -28.59 -1.52 20.12
N PRO A 49 -28.94 -1.21 18.87
CA PRO A 49 -27.99 -1.32 17.78
C PRO A 49 -26.71 -0.57 18.14
N ALA A 50 -25.58 -1.24 18.10
CA ALA A 50 -24.30 -0.61 18.33
C ALA A 50 -24.12 0.54 17.30
N GLY A 51 -23.72 1.72 17.77
CA GLY A 51 -23.37 2.82 16.88
C GLY A 51 -22.31 2.36 15.87
N THR A 52 -22.27 3.01 14.72
CA THR A 52 -21.16 2.80 13.77
C THR A 52 -20.11 3.89 13.94
N THR A 53 -18.88 3.60 13.56
CA THR A 53 -17.77 4.54 13.59
C THR A 53 -16.92 4.43 12.35
N SER A 54 -16.33 5.54 11.93
CA SER A 54 -15.41 5.59 10.80
C SER A 54 -14.20 4.69 11.06
N THR A 55 -13.86 3.89 10.09
CA THR A 55 -12.74 2.96 10.14
C THR A 55 -11.96 3.03 8.84
N GLN A 56 -10.67 3.27 8.93
CA GLN A 56 -9.75 3.10 7.83
C GLN A 56 -9.09 1.73 7.95
N VAL A 57 -9.24 0.87 6.95
CA VAL A 57 -8.48 -0.37 6.85
C VAL A 57 -7.22 -0.12 6.05
N ARG A 58 -6.11 -0.62 6.52
CA ARG A 58 -4.78 -0.45 5.94
C ARG A 58 -4.08 -1.78 5.86
N PHE A 59 -3.25 -1.94 4.83
CA PHE A 59 -2.36 -3.08 4.69
C PHE A 59 -0.91 -2.63 4.80
N GLY A 60 -0.10 -3.44 5.45
CA GLY A 60 1.33 -3.28 5.56
C GLY A 60 2.03 -4.60 5.33
N ASP A 61 3.34 -4.54 5.19
CA ASP A 61 4.18 -5.72 5.02
C ASP A 61 5.37 -5.68 5.98
N ALA A 62 5.64 -6.83 6.60
CA ALA A 62 6.96 -7.13 7.16
C ALA A 62 7.83 -7.69 6.03
N PRO A 63 8.81 -6.91 5.50
CA PRO A 63 9.53 -7.27 4.29
C PRO A 63 10.24 -8.61 4.37
N ALA A 64 10.16 -9.34 3.26
CA ALA A 64 11.08 -10.45 2.98
C ALA A 64 12.12 -9.94 1.98
N ASP A 65 13.37 -9.86 2.41
CA ASP A 65 14.45 -9.19 1.67
C ASP A 65 14.74 -9.78 0.27
N SER A 66 14.30 -11.03 0.00
CA SER A 66 14.45 -11.67 -1.32
C SER A 66 13.29 -11.38 -2.28
N VAL A 67 12.21 -10.75 -1.80
CA VAL A 67 11.00 -10.48 -2.59
C VAL A 67 11.15 -9.18 -3.36
N ILE A 68 10.88 -9.24 -4.67
CA ILE A 68 10.84 -8.08 -5.56
C ILE A 68 9.44 -7.49 -5.56
N ALA A 69 8.42 -8.33 -5.78
CA ALA A 69 7.01 -7.93 -5.84
C ALA A 69 6.13 -9.04 -5.24
N PHE A 70 5.11 -8.67 -4.49
CA PHE A 70 4.11 -9.59 -3.98
C PHE A 70 2.72 -8.95 -4.02
N GLU A 71 1.96 -9.35 -5.01
CA GLU A 71 0.60 -8.85 -5.21
C GLU A 71 -0.44 -9.84 -4.69
N VAL A 72 -1.52 -9.29 -4.14
CA VAL A 72 -2.67 -10.07 -3.69
C VAL A 72 -3.96 -9.27 -3.79
N SER A 73 -5.07 -9.91 -4.10
CA SER A 73 -6.38 -9.28 -4.05
C SER A 73 -7.16 -9.74 -2.81
N VAL A 74 -7.78 -8.79 -2.11
CA VAL A 74 -8.63 -9.05 -0.94
C VAL A 74 -10.08 -9.17 -1.41
N SER A 75 -10.62 -10.38 -1.55
CA SER A 75 -11.98 -10.57 -2.02
C SER A 75 -13.03 -10.44 -0.92
N SER A 76 -12.65 -10.67 0.34
CA SER A 76 -13.52 -10.41 1.50
C SER A 76 -12.72 -10.14 2.77
N LEU A 77 -13.30 -9.31 3.63
CA LEU A 77 -12.85 -9.05 4.99
C LEU A 77 -14.08 -8.99 5.91
N SER A 78 -14.04 -9.66 7.05
CA SER A 78 -15.08 -9.55 8.07
C SER A 78 -14.52 -9.72 9.48
N LEU A 79 -15.23 -9.17 10.47
CA LEU A 79 -14.88 -9.27 11.89
C LEU A 79 -15.94 -10.11 12.61
N THR A 80 -15.50 -11.10 13.40
CA THR A 80 -16.36 -11.96 14.20
C THR A 80 -16.58 -11.36 15.58
N PRO A 81 -17.85 -11.05 15.99
CA PRO A 81 -18.13 -10.51 17.30
C PRO A 81 -17.71 -11.48 18.42
N ALA A 82 -17.06 -10.98 19.48
CA ALA A 82 -16.64 -11.78 20.62
C ALA A 82 -17.83 -12.34 21.42
N ALA A 83 -18.98 -11.66 21.40
CA ALA A 83 -20.21 -12.12 22.02
C ALA A 83 -20.93 -13.22 21.22
N GLY A 84 -20.37 -13.63 20.10
CA GLY A 84 -21.01 -14.55 19.15
C GLY A 84 -21.91 -13.81 18.14
N GLY A 85 -22.41 -14.56 17.17
CA GLY A 85 -23.22 -14.05 16.06
C GLY A 85 -22.52 -14.15 14.71
N ALA A 86 -23.18 -13.67 13.66
CA ALA A 86 -22.62 -13.68 12.30
C ALA A 86 -21.46 -12.70 12.18
N PRO A 87 -20.41 -13.03 11.42
CA PRO A 87 -19.34 -12.09 11.09
C PRO A 87 -19.90 -10.84 10.40
N ILE A 88 -19.31 -9.70 10.74
CA ILE A 88 -19.69 -8.39 10.19
C ILE A 88 -18.74 -8.05 9.06
N ALA A 89 -19.28 -7.94 7.85
CA ALA A 89 -18.49 -7.66 6.67
C ALA A 89 -17.95 -6.22 6.68
N VAL A 90 -16.67 -6.06 6.31
CA VAL A 90 -16.08 -4.81 5.86
C VAL A 90 -16.32 -4.71 4.35
N THR A 91 -16.81 -3.58 3.88
CA THR A 91 -16.98 -3.39 2.44
C THR A 91 -15.61 -3.36 1.76
N VAL A 92 -15.35 -4.37 0.95
CA VAL A 92 -14.12 -4.44 0.14
C VAL A 92 -14.41 -3.77 -1.20
N PRO A 93 -13.52 -2.91 -1.72
CA PRO A 93 -13.70 -2.26 -3.01
C PRO A 93 -13.68 -3.30 -4.16
N ALA A 94 -14.28 -2.93 -5.30
CA ALA A 94 -14.28 -3.78 -6.49
C ALA A 94 -12.86 -4.00 -7.03
N ASN A 95 -12.04 -2.95 -6.98
CA ASN A 95 -10.62 -3.02 -7.20
C ASN A 95 -9.96 -3.18 -5.82
N ASN A 96 -9.34 -4.31 -5.59
CA ASN A 96 -8.92 -4.75 -4.27
C ASN A 96 -7.51 -5.39 -4.27
N ARG A 97 -6.73 -5.14 -5.33
CA ARG A 97 -5.36 -5.61 -5.45
C ARG A 97 -4.43 -4.72 -4.62
N ILE A 98 -3.49 -5.33 -3.96
CA ILE A 98 -2.49 -4.69 -3.10
C ILE A 98 -1.12 -5.23 -3.52
N GLU A 99 -0.15 -4.33 -3.69
CA GLU A 99 1.26 -4.67 -3.82
C GLU A 99 1.92 -4.53 -2.43
N LEU A 100 2.30 -5.66 -1.84
CA LEU A 100 2.77 -5.71 -0.45
C LEU A 100 4.19 -5.19 -0.28
N THR A 101 5.06 -5.33 -1.29
CA THR A 101 6.45 -4.86 -1.14
C THR A 101 6.57 -3.34 -1.20
N HIS A 102 5.61 -2.64 -1.85
CA HIS A 102 5.48 -1.19 -1.75
C HIS A 102 5.09 -0.77 -0.32
N ALA A 103 4.22 -1.53 0.33
CA ALA A 103 3.85 -1.34 1.73
C ALA A 103 4.92 -1.80 2.73
N SER A 104 6.11 -2.17 2.27
CA SER A 104 7.19 -2.69 3.12
C SER A 104 7.62 -1.67 4.19
N GLY A 105 7.35 -2.02 5.45
CA GLY A 105 7.67 -1.18 6.62
C GLY A 105 6.77 0.05 6.79
N LYS A 106 5.64 0.15 6.06
CA LYS A 106 4.59 1.16 6.22
C LYS A 106 3.20 0.51 6.14
N PHE A 107 2.14 1.26 6.44
CA PHE A 107 0.77 0.85 6.20
C PHE A 107 0.13 1.76 5.15
N GLU A 108 -0.47 1.17 4.14
CA GLU A 108 -1.17 1.89 3.09
C GLU A 108 -2.69 1.82 3.26
N PRO A 109 -3.40 2.94 3.07
CA PRO A 109 -4.85 2.96 3.11
C PRO A 109 -5.44 2.04 2.02
N PHE A 110 -6.32 1.13 2.43
CA PHE A 110 -6.99 0.23 1.51
C PHE A 110 -8.45 0.62 1.29
N VAL A 111 -9.18 0.87 2.37
CA VAL A 111 -10.57 1.32 2.31
C VAL A 111 -10.95 2.11 3.54
N THR A 112 -11.83 3.09 3.36
CA THR A 112 -12.52 3.77 4.46
C THR A 112 -13.97 3.33 4.49
N GLY A 113 -14.50 3.09 5.68
CA GLY A 113 -15.89 2.65 5.85
C GLY A 113 -16.38 2.84 7.28
N ASN A 114 -17.60 2.40 7.54
CA ASN A 114 -18.17 2.43 8.87
C ASN A 114 -18.31 1.03 9.42
N LEU A 115 -17.73 0.77 10.59
CA LEU A 115 -17.89 -0.47 11.33
C LEU A 115 -18.73 -0.25 12.58
N PRO A 116 -19.52 -1.24 13.02
CA PRO A 116 -20.23 -1.14 14.28
C PRO A 116 -19.25 -1.17 15.44
N GLN A 117 -19.55 -0.38 16.45
CA GLN A 117 -18.86 -0.42 17.73
C GLN A 117 -19.08 -1.78 18.38
N GLY A 118 -18.05 -2.32 19.02
CA GLY A 118 -18.12 -3.63 19.66
C GLY A 118 -16.75 -4.26 19.88
N THR A 119 -16.78 -5.49 20.39
CA THR A 119 -15.57 -6.29 20.63
C THR A 119 -15.57 -7.49 19.68
N PHE A 120 -14.44 -7.75 19.03
CA PHE A 120 -14.28 -8.77 18.00
C PHE A 120 -13.16 -9.74 18.39
N SER A 121 -13.39 -11.02 18.15
CA SER A 121 -12.47 -12.11 18.53
C SER A 121 -11.65 -12.66 17.35
N ALA A 122 -12.09 -12.40 16.12
CA ALA A 122 -11.36 -12.83 14.92
C ALA A 122 -11.63 -11.90 13.75
N ALA A 123 -10.67 -11.84 12.82
CA ALA A 123 -10.84 -11.30 11.49
C ALA A 123 -10.79 -12.46 10.47
N ASN A 124 -11.68 -12.44 9.48
CA ASN A 124 -11.70 -13.42 8.41
C ASN A 124 -11.38 -12.71 7.11
N LEU A 125 -10.35 -13.19 6.41
CA LEU A 125 -9.90 -12.68 5.12
C LEU A 125 -10.05 -13.76 4.07
N THR A 126 -10.46 -13.38 2.86
CA THR A 126 -10.31 -14.24 1.69
C THR A 126 -9.44 -13.50 0.69
N LEU A 127 -8.29 -14.11 0.39
CA LEU A 127 -7.29 -13.62 -0.55
C LEU A 127 -7.37 -14.43 -1.84
N VAL A 128 -7.23 -13.75 -2.97
CA VAL A 128 -7.26 -14.38 -4.30
C VAL A 128 -6.16 -13.79 -5.18
N ASN A 129 -5.82 -14.47 -6.25
CA ASN A 129 -4.89 -14.01 -7.28
C ASN A 129 -3.56 -13.52 -6.69
N SER A 130 -3.00 -14.28 -5.77
CA SER A 130 -1.68 -13.95 -5.22
C SER A 130 -0.57 -14.32 -6.20
N GLU A 131 0.39 -13.39 -6.38
CA GLU A 131 1.51 -13.52 -7.29
C GLU A 131 2.78 -13.02 -6.60
N LEU A 132 3.86 -13.77 -6.73
CA LEU A 132 5.14 -13.48 -6.10
C LEU A 132 6.25 -13.45 -7.15
N THR A 133 7.01 -12.38 -7.18
CA THR A 133 8.30 -12.33 -7.89
C THR A 133 9.42 -12.17 -6.87
N PHE A 134 10.39 -13.05 -6.92
CA PHE A 134 11.53 -13.05 -5.99
C PHE A 134 12.85 -13.32 -6.71
N LEU A 135 13.97 -13.02 -6.06
CA LEU A 135 15.28 -13.34 -6.58
C LEU A 135 15.68 -14.75 -6.18
N SER A 136 16.03 -15.57 -7.17
CA SER A 136 16.73 -16.84 -6.91
C SER A 136 18.10 -16.60 -6.29
N GLY A 137 18.70 -17.62 -5.70
CA GLY A 137 20.07 -17.52 -5.17
C GLY A 137 21.15 -17.16 -6.20
N THR A 138 20.81 -17.16 -7.51
CA THR A 138 21.66 -16.69 -8.60
C THR A 138 21.39 -15.25 -9.03
N GLY A 139 20.46 -14.55 -8.34
CA GLY A 139 20.07 -13.17 -8.68
C GLY A 139 19.10 -13.06 -9.86
N THR A 140 18.55 -14.19 -10.34
CA THR A 140 17.56 -14.17 -11.42
C THR A 140 16.15 -14.06 -10.85
N PRO A 141 15.31 -13.14 -11.33
CA PRO A 141 13.91 -13.05 -10.94
C PRO A 141 13.14 -14.32 -11.32
N VAL A 142 12.33 -14.79 -10.40
CA VAL A 142 11.44 -15.96 -10.57
C VAL A 142 10.03 -15.55 -10.17
N HIS A 143 9.06 -15.88 -11.02
CA HIS A 143 7.65 -15.60 -10.78
C HIS A 143 6.89 -16.87 -10.40
N ILE A 144 6.04 -16.77 -9.37
CA ILE A 144 5.19 -17.86 -8.87
C ILE A 144 3.77 -17.34 -8.67
N ASN A 145 2.80 -18.07 -9.21
CA ASN A 145 1.40 -17.88 -8.88
C ASN A 145 1.05 -18.65 -7.60
N GLY A 146 0.35 -18.01 -6.71
CA GLY A 146 -0.15 -18.64 -5.50
C GLY A 146 -1.48 -19.39 -5.71
N PRO A 147 -2.13 -19.80 -4.61
CA PRO A 147 -3.43 -20.44 -4.69
C PRO A 147 -4.48 -19.49 -5.28
N ALA A 148 -5.42 -20.04 -6.05
CA ALA A 148 -6.52 -19.28 -6.64
C ALA A 148 -7.37 -18.56 -5.58
N SER A 149 -7.48 -19.14 -4.38
CA SER A 149 -8.14 -18.55 -3.21
C SER A 149 -7.57 -19.11 -1.92
N ALA A 150 -7.45 -18.28 -0.90
CA ALA A 150 -7.08 -18.64 0.45
C ALA A 150 -8.02 -17.94 1.45
N SER A 151 -8.73 -18.71 2.27
CA SER A 151 -9.57 -18.17 3.35
C SER A 151 -8.88 -18.39 4.68
N ILE A 152 -8.65 -17.32 5.41
CA ILE A 152 -7.88 -17.28 6.65
C ILE A 152 -8.74 -16.69 7.75
N THR A 153 -8.76 -17.35 8.93
CA THR A 153 -9.32 -16.77 10.15
C THR A 153 -8.16 -16.43 11.08
N VAL A 154 -7.97 -15.15 11.34
CA VAL A 154 -6.92 -14.62 12.23
C VAL A 154 -7.56 -14.37 13.59
N PRO A 155 -7.19 -15.12 14.64
CA PRO A 155 -7.67 -14.86 15.98
C PRO A 155 -7.10 -13.53 16.51
N LEU A 156 -7.95 -12.71 17.13
CA LEU A 156 -7.57 -11.44 17.72
C LEU A 156 -7.31 -11.66 19.23
N SER A 157 -6.05 -11.59 19.62
CA SER A 157 -5.63 -11.77 21.02
C SER A 157 -4.66 -10.66 21.45
N PRO A 158 -5.08 -9.73 22.31
CA PRO A 158 -6.41 -9.59 22.90
C PRO A 158 -7.49 -9.29 21.87
N ASN A 159 -8.77 -9.48 22.24
CA ASN A 159 -9.90 -9.09 21.40
C ASN A 159 -9.80 -7.62 20.98
N LEU A 160 -10.16 -7.36 19.72
CA LEU A 160 -10.21 -6.01 19.16
C LEU A 160 -11.46 -5.27 19.64
N THR A 161 -11.32 -4.08 20.24
CA THR A 161 -12.45 -3.24 20.65
C THR A 161 -12.53 -2.00 19.77
N ILE A 162 -13.69 -1.82 19.14
CA ILE A 162 -14.03 -0.63 18.34
C ILE A 162 -15.00 0.22 19.14
N SER A 163 -14.57 1.41 19.56
CA SER A 163 -15.37 2.34 20.37
C SER A 163 -15.47 3.75 19.77
N GLY A 164 -14.70 4.06 18.76
CA GLY A 164 -14.63 5.36 18.08
C GLY A 164 -13.88 5.23 16.77
N PRO A 165 -13.64 6.34 16.04
CA PRO A 165 -12.84 6.33 14.81
C PRO A 165 -11.51 5.62 15.01
N LEU A 166 -11.14 4.78 14.07
CA LEU A 166 -9.92 3.97 14.19
C LEU A 166 -9.26 3.68 12.85
N VAL A 167 -7.99 3.34 12.95
CA VAL A 167 -7.16 2.76 11.89
C VAL A 167 -7.02 1.27 12.21
N LEU A 168 -7.51 0.41 11.32
CA LEU A 168 -7.37 -1.05 11.40
C LEU A 168 -6.22 -1.48 10.49
N ASN A 169 -5.10 -1.84 11.10
CA ASN A 169 -3.90 -2.24 10.39
C ASN A 169 -3.87 -3.77 10.26
N ILE A 170 -3.68 -4.25 9.04
CA ILE A 170 -3.47 -5.65 8.69
C ILE A 170 -2.04 -5.75 8.15
N ASP A 171 -1.13 -6.21 8.98
CA ASP A 171 0.27 -6.44 8.65
C ASP A 171 0.43 -7.85 8.11
N VAL A 172 0.90 -7.98 6.87
CA VAL A 172 1.14 -9.25 6.21
C VAL A 172 2.61 -9.60 6.32
N ASN A 173 2.95 -10.66 7.02
CA ASN A 173 4.31 -11.17 7.03
C ASN A 173 4.56 -11.96 5.74
N VAL A 174 5.11 -11.29 4.73
CA VAL A 174 5.42 -11.89 3.43
C VAL A 174 6.36 -13.08 3.57
N GLY A 175 7.37 -12.98 4.43
CA GLY A 175 8.28 -14.11 4.68
C GLY A 175 7.59 -15.35 5.23
N ALA A 176 6.59 -15.19 6.13
CA ALA A 176 5.78 -16.27 6.66
C ALA A 176 4.71 -16.78 5.67
N SER A 177 4.49 -16.06 4.58
CA SER A 177 3.57 -16.43 3.50
C SER A 177 4.25 -17.15 2.34
N ILE A 178 5.57 -17.32 2.39
CA ILE A 178 6.37 -17.98 1.37
C ILE A 178 6.69 -19.41 1.83
N THR A 179 6.48 -20.39 0.96
CA THR A 179 6.91 -21.77 1.20
C THR A 179 8.21 -22.07 0.49
N THR A 180 9.05 -22.88 1.14
CA THR A 180 10.35 -23.31 0.59
C THR A 180 10.48 -24.83 0.61
N ALA A 181 11.16 -25.37 -0.39
CA ALA A 181 11.59 -26.76 -0.41
C ALA A 181 13.09 -26.82 -0.71
N GLY A 182 13.86 -27.44 0.19
CA GLY A 182 15.31 -27.48 0.07
C GLY A 182 15.99 -26.10 0.09
N GLY A 183 15.38 -25.11 0.75
CA GLY A 183 15.87 -23.73 0.80
C GLY A 183 15.53 -22.87 -0.43
N VAL A 184 14.76 -23.42 -1.38
CA VAL A 184 14.30 -22.69 -2.57
C VAL A 184 12.82 -22.35 -2.41
N VAL A 185 12.45 -21.10 -2.69
CA VAL A 185 11.04 -20.66 -2.72
C VAL A 185 10.28 -21.46 -3.76
N ASN A 186 9.16 -22.06 -3.37
CA ASN A 186 8.37 -22.93 -4.26
C ASN A 186 6.86 -22.66 -4.23
N GLY A 187 6.39 -21.71 -3.45
CA GLY A 187 4.96 -21.36 -3.41
C GLY A 187 4.60 -20.28 -2.43
N ILE A 188 3.32 -19.98 -2.38
CA ILE A 188 2.66 -19.04 -1.46
C ILE A 188 1.66 -19.84 -0.61
N ALA A 189 1.69 -19.65 0.71
CA ALA A 189 0.71 -20.21 1.63
C ALA A 189 0.41 -19.24 2.76
N PHE A 190 -0.82 -18.77 2.81
CA PHE A 190 -1.30 -17.90 3.89
C PHE A 190 -1.80 -18.72 5.06
N THR A 191 -1.32 -18.41 6.24
CA THR A 191 -1.74 -19.00 7.52
C THR A 191 -2.17 -17.89 8.48
N PRO A 192 -2.88 -18.18 9.58
CA PRO A 192 -3.19 -17.15 10.57
C PRO A 192 -1.96 -16.42 11.11
N THR A 193 -0.80 -17.09 11.18
CA THR A 193 0.46 -16.51 11.64
C THR A 193 1.15 -15.62 10.59
N SER A 194 0.66 -15.63 9.37
CA SER A 194 1.08 -14.66 8.33
C SER A 194 0.51 -13.26 8.55
N PHE A 195 -0.39 -13.07 9.52
CA PHE A 195 -1.09 -11.80 9.73
C PHE A 195 -0.97 -11.32 11.18
N THR A 196 -0.69 -10.03 11.32
CA THR A 196 -0.86 -9.31 12.58
C THR A 196 -1.91 -8.23 12.37
N ILE A 197 -2.97 -8.25 13.18
CA ILE A 197 -4.06 -7.27 13.05
C ILE A 197 -4.12 -6.44 14.32
N THR A 198 -4.00 -5.13 14.15
CA THR A 198 -4.05 -4.15 15.25
C THR A 198 -5.02 -3.03 14.90
N ALA A 199 -5.52 -2.34 15.93
CA ALA A 199 -6.32 -1.14 15.73
C ALA A 199 -5.85 -0.04 16.69
N LYS A 200 -5.79 1.18 16.17
CA LYS A 200 -5.45 2.37 16.93
C LYS A 200 -6.42 3.50 16.61
N ALA A 201 -6.69 4.36 17.58
CA ALA A 201 -7.30 5.65 17.26
C ALA A 201 -6.32 6.45 16.38
N PRO A 202 -6.83 7.29 15.45
CA PRO A 202 -5.95 8.19 14.72
C PRO A 202 -5.14 9.05 15.68
N GLY A 203 -3.83 9.12 15.46
CA GLY A 203 -2.93 9.95 16.26
C GLY A 203 -3.16 11.45 16.04
N ALA A 204 -2.47 12.29 16.81
CA ALA A 204 -2.49 13.72 16.57
C ALA A 204 -1.76 14.05 15.26
N ALA A 205 -2.37 14.82 14.36
CA ALA A 205 -1.90 15.10 13.00
C ALA A 205 -0.41 15.54 12.90
N ALA A 206 0.09 16.22 13.93
CA ALA A 206 1.48 16.70 13.94
C ALA A 206 2.52 15.59 14.19
N ASN A 207 2.11 14.45 14.75
CA ASN A 207 3.02 13.40 15.21
C ASN A 207 2.48 11.99 14.88
N GLN A 208 1.62 11.87 13.88
CA GLN A 208 1.14 10.57 13.45
C GLN A 208 2.27 9.69 12.96
N GLN A 209 2.12 8.42 13.25
CA GLN A 209 2.97 7.34 12.78
C GLN A 209 2.17 6.49 11.79
N ASP A 210 2.85 5.64 11.03
CA ASP A 210 2.21 4.79 10.04
C ASP A 210 1.10 3.89 10.62
N ASP A 211 1.24 3.43 11.85
CA ASP A 211 0.27 2.55 12.50
C ASP A 211 -0.90 3.26 13.19
N ASP A 212 -0.88 4.61 13.27
CA ASP A 212 -1.95 5.41 13.86
C ASP A 212 -2.51 6.49 12.90
N GLY A 213 -2.15 6.43 11.61
CA GLY A 213 -2.81 7.22 10.60
C GLY A 213 -1.94 7.99 9.61
N GLU A 214 -0.61 8.00 9.75
CA GLU A 214 0.28 8.61 8.75
C GLU A 214 0.08 7.95 7.39
N ILE A 215 0.04 8.74 6.34
CA ILE A 215 -0.08 8.30 4.95
C ILE A 215 1.19 8.75 4.24
N GLU A 216 1.96 7.78 3.77
CA GLU A 216 3.19 7.99 3.02
C GLU A 216 3.03 7.45 1.60
N ASP A 217 3.35 8.28 0.59
CA ASP A 217 3.61 7.83 -0.78
C ASP A 217 2.49 6.99 -1.40
N VAL A 218 1.24 7.47 -1.29
CA VAL A 218 0.10 6.79 -1.90
C VAL A 218 -0.12 7.35 -3.31
N GLN A 219 0.11 6.51 -4.30
CA GLN A 219 0.01 6.88 -5.70
C GLN A 219 -1.37 6.56 -6.27
N GLY A 220 -1.84 7.41 -7.21
CA GLY A 220 -3.10 7.15 -7.86
C GLY A 220 -3.49 8.18 -8.91
N THR A 221 -4.64 7.92 -9.54
CA THR A 221 -5.26 8.85 -10.48
C THR A 221 -6.42 9.58 -9.79
N VAL A 222 -6.42 10.89 -9.85
CA VAL A 222 -7.54 11.69 -9.33
C VAL A 222 -8.75 11.57 -10.25
N THR A 223 -9.83 10.98 -9.73
CA THR A 223 -11.07 10.70 -10.49
C THR A 223 -12.18 11.72 -10.27
N ALA A 224 -12.11 12.49 -9.18
CA ALA A 224 -13.05 13.55 -8.89
C ALA A 224 -12.41 14.64 -8.03
N VAL A 225 -12.89 15.87 -8.20
CA VAL A 225 -12.57 17.03 -7.34
C VAL A 225 -13.85 17.70 -6.89
N SER A 226 -13.93 18.14 -5.63
CA SER A 226 -15.11 18.80 -5.07
C SER A 226 -14.70 19.78 -3.97
N GLY A 227 -14.80 21.08 -4.25
CA GLY A 227 -14.41 22.13 -3.30
C GLY A 227 -12.95 21.98 -2.87
N SER A 228 -12.75 21.70 -1.59
CA SER A 228 -11.43 21.47 -0.99
C SER A 228 -11.10 19.99 -0.81
N SER A 229 -11.66 19.10 -1.64
CA SER A 229 -11.37 17.66 -1.58
C SER A 229 -11.20 17.06 -2.97
N PHE A 230 -10.52 15.93 -3.03
CA PHE A 230 -10.39 15.14 -4.24
C PHE A 230 -10.49 13.64 -3.92
N THR A 231 -10.89 12.86 -4.92
CA THR A 231 -10.93 11.38 -4.84
C THR A 231 -9.81 10.81 -5.67
N LEU A 232 -8.95 10.03 -5.02
CA LEU A 232 -7.83 9.31 -5.60
C LEU A 232 -8.23 7.85 -5.82
N LYS A 233 -8.13 7.35 -7.04
CA LYS A 233 -8.09 5.90 -7.32
C LYS A 233 -6.67 5.43 -7.11
N VAL A 234 -6.44 4.64 -6.07
CA VAL A 234 -5.10 4.20 -5.65
C VAL A 234 -4.55 3.16 -6.61
N GLY A 235 -3.31 3.32 -7.03
CA GLY A 235 -2.63 2.40 -7.94
C GLY A 235 -3.40 2.15 -9.24
N GLN A 236 -3.12 1.04 -9.89
CA GLN A 236 -3.82 0.63 -11.12
C GLN A 236 -5.19 0.02 -10.83
N ALA A 237 -5.27 -0.82 -9.80
CA ALA A 237 -6.44 -1.62 -9.47
C ALA A 237 -6.92 -1.41 -8.01
N GLY A 238 -6.49 -0.33 -7.38
CA GLY A 238 -6.80 -0.04 -5.98
C GLY A 238 -8.17 0.61 -5.74
N SER A 239 -8.45 0.85 -4.50
CA SER A 239 -9.68 1.49 -4.02
C SER A 239 -9.70 2.98 -4.33
N SER A 240 -10.86 3.60 -4.14
CA SER A 240 -10.99 5.06 -4.20
C SER A 240 -10.98 5.63 -2.79
N LEU A 241 -10.10 6.58 -2.53
CA LEU A 241 -9.94 7.30 -1.28
C LEU A 241 -10.23 8.78 -1.49
N THR A 242 -10.95 9.40 -0.57
CA THR A 242 -11.24 10.84 -0.64
C THR A 242 -10.40 11.58 0.40
N PHE A 243 -9.61 12.53 -0.07
CA PHE A 243 -8.75 13.38 0.73
C PHE A 243 -9.31 14.79 0.83
N ALA A 244 -9.36 15.34 2.04
CA ALA A 244 -9.55 16.76 2.28
C ALA A 244 -8.23 17.52 2.11
N THR A 245 -8.32 18.78 1.74
CA THR A 245 -7.19 19.73 1.65
C THR A 245 -7.56 21.06 2.28
N ASP A 246 -6.55 21.87 2.63
CA ASP A 246 -6.73 23.25 3.06
C ASP A 246 -5.59 24.15 2.57
N GLY A 247 -5.48 25.35 3.12
CA GLY A 247 -4.44 26.32 2.77
C GLY A 247 -3.01 25.89 3.18
N THR A 248 -2.86 24.81 3.94
CA THR A 248 -1.55 24.23 4.34
C THR A 248 -1.11 23.09 3.43
N THR A 249 -2.01 22.54 2.61
CA THR A 249 -1.68 21.49 1.64
C THR A 249 -0.68 22.00 0.61
N GLN A 250 0.42 21.30 0.46
CA GLN A 250 1.46 21.62 -0.53
C GLN A 250 1.17 20.89 -1.84
N PHE A 251 1.20 21.65 -2.95
CA PHE A 251 1.07 21.10 -4.30
C PHE A 251 2.42 21.26 -5.01
N LYS A 252 2.92 20.18 -5.61
CA LYS A 252 4.25 20.11 -6.24
C LYS A 252 4.19 19.49 -7.64
N ASP A 253 5.27 19.63 -8.37
CA ASP A 253 5.55 19.00 -9.67
C ASP A 253 4.34 19.01 -10.63
N GLY A 254 4.00 20.22 -11.11
CA GLY A 254 2.99 20.43 -12.14
C GLY A 254 1.55 20.60 -11.65
N VAL A 255 1.24 20.27 -10.40
CA VAL A 255 -0.07 20.56 -9.77
C VAL A 255 0.05 21.76 -8.84
N THR A 256 -0.95 22.64 -8.83
CA THR A 256 -0.91 23.90 -8.09
C THR A 256 -2.11 24.12 -7.18
N THR A 257 -3.21 23.44 -7.42
CA THR A 257 -4.47 23.56 -6.68
C THR A 257 -5.28 22.28 -6.77
N VAL A 258 -6.25 22.09 -5.89
CA VAL A 258 -7.21 20.97 -5.99
C VAL A 258 -7.90 20.93 -7.35
N ALA A 259 -8.29 22.07 -7.90
CA ALA A 259 -9.00 22.13 -9.17
C ALA A 259 -8.15 21.61 -10.35
N SER A 260 -6.81 21.70 -10.26
CA SER A 260 -5.91 21.19 -11.30
C SER A 260 -5.67 19.69 -11.23
N LEU A 261 -6.18 19.00 -10.21
CA LEU A 261 -5.88 17.58 -9.98
C LEU A 261 -6.70 16.63 -10.86
N LEU A 262 -7.87 17.02 -11.37
CA LEU A 262 -8.76 16.10 -12.08
C LEU A 262 -8.06 15.41 -13.26
N ASN A 263 -8.11 14.08 -13.26
CA ASN A 263 -7.43 13.17 -14.20
C ASN A 263 -5.89 13.23 -14.15
N GLN A 264 -5.32 13.85 -13.12
CA GLN A 264 -3.88 13.80 -12.89
C GLN A 264 -3.49 12.52 -12.16
N VAL A 265 -2.32 12.01 -12.48
CA VAL A 265 -1.63 11.01 -11.66
C VAL A 265 -0.84 11.77 -10.60
N VAL A 266 -1.01 11.38 -9.37
CA VAL A 266 -0.39 12.07 -8.23
C VAL A 266 0.07 11.09 -7.17
N THR A 267 1.08 11.50 -6.43
CA THR A 267 1.47 10.90 -5.16
C THR A 267 0.93 11.77 -4.03
N VAL A 268 0.38 11.16 -3.00
CA VAL A 268 -0.23 11.84 -1.85
C VAL A 268 0.44 11.42 -0.56
N GLU A 269 0.90 12.41 0.20
CA GLU A 269 1.28 12.27 1.60
C GLU A 269 0.24 12.97 2.49
N GLY A 270 -0.07 12.38 3.63
CA GLY A 270 -1.11 12.94 4.48
C GLY A 270 -1.28 12.21 5.80
N PHE A 271 -2.49 12.27 6.32
CA PHE A 271 -2.83 11.63 7.59
C PHE A 271 -4.34 11.36 7.72
N THR A 272 -4.67 10.46 8.64
CA THR A 272 -6.04 10.20 9.06
C THR A 272 -6.43 11.18 10.15
N GLN A 273 -7.51 11.94 9.96
CA GLN A 273 -8.03 12.87 10.95
C GLN A 273 -8.70 12.15 12.12
N ALA A 274 -8.93 12.84 13.23
CA ALA A 274 -9.53 12.26 14.42
C ALA A 274 -10.96 11.72 14.22
N ASP A 275 -11.66 12.18 13.18
CA ASP A 275 -12.98 11.68 12.76
C ASP A 275 -12.90 10.49 11.78
N GLY A 276 -11.67 10.07 11.41
CA GLY A 276 -11.39 9.00 10.46
C GLY A 276 -11.37 9.41 8.99
N SER A 277 -11.57 10.69 8.67
CA SER A 277 -11.42 11.22 7.31
C SER A 277 -9.92 11.34 6.94
N LEU A 278 -9.61 11.40 5.64
CA LEU A 278 -8.23 11.55 5.16
C LEU A 278 -7.93 12.99 4.82
N PHE A 279 -6.72 13.43 5.14
CA PHE A 279 -6.22 14.76 4.84
C PHE A 279 -4.91 14.68 4.05
N ALA A 280 -4.79 15.42 2.94
CA ALA A 280 -3.58 15.53 2.16
C ALA A 280 -2.71 16.70 2.65
N LYS A 281 -1.50 16.38 3.12
CA LYS A 281 -0.46 17.39 3.46
C LYS A 281 0.29 17.83 2.22
N GLU A 282 0.57 16.88 1.35
CA GLU A 282 1.31 17.10 0.11
C GLU A 282 0.68 16.31 -1.02
N VAL A 283 0.62 16.92 -2.19
CA VAL A 283 0.19 16.30 -3.44
C VAL A 283 1.21 16.65 -4.51
N GLU A 284 1.90 15.63 -5.00
CA GLU A 284 2.92 15.74 -6.05
C GLU A 284 2.36 15.18 -7.35
N GLY A 285 2.43 15.94 -8.45
CA GLY A 285 1.99 15.50 -9.77
C GLY A 285 3.11 14.79 -10.53
N LEU A 286 2.77 13.91 -11.46
CA LEU A 286 3.70 13.54 -12.51
C LEU A 286 4.00 14.75 -13.39
N GLU A 287 5.27 14.97 -13.73
CA GLU A 287 5.70 16.10 -14.60
C GLU A 287 5.03 16.06 -15.98
N SER A 288 4.54 14.89 -16.43
CA SER A 288 3.83 14.71 -17.70
C SER A 288 2.57 13.88 -17.55
N ASN A 289 1.43 14.45 -17.94
CA ASN A 289 0.12 13.78 -17.94
C ASN A 289 0.03 12.59 -18.92
N THR A 290 0.99 12.42 -19.83
CA THR A 290 1.08 11.33 -20.81
C THR A 290 2.12 10.29 -20.43
N GLY A 291 2.85 10.56 -19.34
CA GLY A 291 3.93 9.71 -18.85
C GLY A 291 3.46 8.59 -17.93
N ALA A 292 4.43 7.93 -17.39
CA ALA A 292 4.26 6.89 -16.38
C ALA A 292 5.41 6.93 -15.39
N GLU A 293 5.18 6.30 -14.27
CA GLU A 293 6.13 6.05 -13.21
C GLU A 293 6.24 4.54 -13.01
N VAL A 294 7.46 4.04 -12.89
CA VAL A 294 7.75 2.63 -12.61
C VAL A 294 8.66 2.56 -11.40
N GLU A 295 8.15 1.97 -10.33
CA GLU A 295 8.95 1.67 -9.15
C GLU A 295 9.54 0.27 -9.22
N GLY A 296 10.83 0.13 -8.86
CA GLY A 296 11.45 -1.17 -8.94
C GLY A 296 12.83 -1.26 -8.31
N LEU A 297 13.30 -2.50 -8.25
CA LEU A 297 14.63 -2.87 -7.78
C LEU A 297 15.61 -2.93 -8.93
N ILE A 298 16.74 -2.23 -8.84
CA ILE A 298 17.84 -2.38 -9.79
C ILE A 298 18.52 -3.73 -9.54
N THR A 299 18.36 -4.68 -10.45
CA THR A 299 18.94 -6.02 -10.32
C THR A 299 20.26 -6.18 -11.06
N ALA A 300 20.52 -5.35 -12.09
CA ALA A 300 21.80 -5.35 -12.79
C ALA A 300 22.10 -3.97 -13.39
N ILE A 301 23.38 -3.67 -13.61
CA ILE A 301 23.87 -2.50 -14.32
C ILE A 301 24.90 -2.95 -15.35
N SER A 302 24.73 -2.51 -16.61
CA SER A 302 25.67 -2.73 -17.71
C SER A 302 25.93 -1.42 -18.43
N GLY A 303 27.08 -0.81 -18.15
CA GLY A 303 27.39 0.54 -18.64
C GLY A 303 26.39 1.56 -18.10
N THR A 304 25.63 2.18 -19.02
CA THR A 304 24.56 3.15 -18.67
C THR A 304 23.17 2.54 -18.68
N THR A 305 23.06 1.22 -18.79
CA THR A 305 21.76 0.53 -18.80
C THR A 305 21.54 -0.17 -17.47
N LEU A 306 20.43 0.18 -16.81
CA LEU A 306 19.95 -0.48 -15.60
C LEU A 306 18.94 -1.57 -16.02
N THR A 307 18.97 -2.72 -15.33
CA THR A 307 17.85 -3.66 -15.34
C THR A 307 17.03 -3.41 -14.08
N VAL A 308 15.80 -2.98 -14.26
CA VAL A 308 14.88 -2.66 -13.17
C VAL A 308 13.74 -3.68 -13.17
N ASN A 309 13.53 -4.34 -12.06
CA ASN A 309 12.38 -5.22 -11.84
C ASN A 309 11.29 -4.42 -11.12
N ALA A 310 10.20 -4.16 -11.83
CA ALA A 310 9.10 -3.38 -11.30
C ALA A 310 8.40 -4.11 -10.15
N HIS A 311 8.05 -3.39 -9.09
CA HIS A 311 7.15 -3.88 -8.05
C HIS A 311 5.86 -3.07 -8.00
N ASP A 312 5.89 -1.82 -8.49
CA ASP A 312 4.71 -0.97 -8.59
C ASP A 312 4.90 0.04 -9.73
N GLY A 313 3.89 0.86 -9.96
CA GLY A 313 3.93 1.96 -10.89
C GLY A 313 2.55 2.38 -11.35
N ILE A 314 2.50 3.54 -12.01
CA ILE A 314 1.25 4.16 -12.42
C ILE A 314 1.41 4.92 -13.74
N GLY A 315 0.30 5.20 -14.39
CA GLY A 315 0.28 6.03 -15.61
C GLY A 315 0.18 5.22 -16.89
N SER A 316 0.58 5.86 -17.98
CA SER A 316 0.35 5.33 -19.34
C SER A 316 1.09 4.02 -19.57
N GLY A 317 0.37 2.97 -19.97
CA GLY A 317 0.93 1.65 -20.27
C GLY A 317 1.30 0.81 -19.05
N MET A 318 1.22 1.34 -17.82
CA MET A 318 1.38 0.56 -16.61
C MET A 318 0.09 -0.21 -16.30
N ASP A 319 0.21 -1.50 -16.01
CA ASP A 319 -0.87 -2.39 -15.60
C ASP A 319 -0.31 -3.56 -14.78
N ASP A 320 -1.18 -4.35 -14.16
CA ASP A 320 -0.79 -5.47 -13.29
C ASP A 320 0.17 -6.47 -13.97
N THR A 321 0.14 -6.59 -15.30
CA THR A 321 1.05 -7.50 -16.02
C THR A 321 2.50 -7.02 -16.06
N LYS A 322 2.76 -5.80 -15.61
CA LYS A 322 4.08 -5.17 -15.54
C LYS A 322 4.71 -5.34 -14.17
N VAL A 323 3.93 -5.63 -13.15
CA VAL A 323 4.46 -5.92 -11.80
C VAL A 323 5.24 -7.24 -11.85
N GLY A 324 6.42 -7.24 -11.25
CA GLY A 324 7.39 -8.34 -11.36
C GLY A 324 8.17 -8.39 -12.69
N ALA A 325 7.79 -7.59 -13.69
CA ALA A 325 8.49 -7.57 -14.98
C ALA A 325 9.83 -6.82 -14.90
N SER A 326 10.74 -7.19 -15.80
CA SER A 326 12.04 -6.53 -15.96
C SER A 326 11.99 -5.52 -17.08
N PHE A 327 12.60 -4.35 -16.85
CA PHE A 327 12.74 -3.29 -17.86
C PHE A 327 14.20 -2.87 -17.99
N SER A 328 14.59 -2.47 -19.21
CA SER A 328 15.88 -1.83 -19.46
C SER A 328 15.72 -0.31 -19.37
N VAL A 329 16.43 0.33 -18.44
CA VAL A 329 16.40 1.79 -18.26
C VAL A 329 17.74 2.38 -18.66
N ASN A 330 17.79 3.15 -19.74
CA ASN A 330 19.02 3.75 -20.25
C ASN A 330 19.20 5.17 -19.69
N ILE A 331 20.19 5.35 -18.81
CA ILE A 331 20.53 6.63 -18.18
C ILE A 331 21.59 7.44 -18.94
N ALA A 332 21.98 7.00 -20.14
CA ALA A 332 22.95 7.75 -20.96
C ALA A 332 22.42 9.15 -21.27
N GLY A 333 23.19 10.16 -20.93
CA GLY A 333 22.83 11.55 -21.19
C GLY A 333 21.81 12.16 -20.21
N LEU A 334 21.33 11.41 -19.23
CA LEU A 334 20.50 11.97 -18.17
C LEU A 334 21.33 12.93 -17.32
N SER A 335 20.88 14.19 -17.16
CA SER A 335 21.62 15.20 -16.40
C SER A 335 21.58 14.90 -14.90
N ALA A 336 22.58 15.36 -14.16
CA ALA A 336 22.67 15.15 -12.71
C ALA A 336 21.43 15.67 -11.94
N SER A 337 20.79 16.74 -12.45
CA SER A 337 19.58 17.31 -11.83
C SER A 337 18.33 16.41 -11.95
N LYS A 338 18.39 15.39 -12.79
CA LYS A 338 17.32 14.41 -12.99
C LYS A 338 17.45 13.19 -12.07
N PHE A 339 18.52 13.11 -11.31
CA PHE A 339 18.66 12.15 -10.21
C PHE A 339 18.25 12.84 -8.93
N ARG A 340 17.20 12.34 -8.28
CA ARG A 340 16.64 12.95 -7.08
C ARG A 340 16.55 11.93 -5.95
N VAL A 341 16.47 12.43 -4.74
CA VAL A 341 16.21 11.61 -3.55
C VAL A 341 14.83 11.96 -3.05
N LYS A 342 13.91 10.99 -3.12
CA LYS A 342 12.55 11.15 -2.61
C LYS A 342 12.56 10.88 -1.10
N ALA A 343 12.81 11.93 -0.34
CA ALA A 343 12.95 11.82 1.11
C ALA A 343 11.62 11.67 1.84
N GLY A 344 10.54 12.23 1.28
CA GLY A 344 9.26 12.34 1.94
C GLY A 344 9.32 13.19 3.22
N ASN A 345 8.18 13.36 3.88
CA ASN A 345 8.08 14.15 5.12
C ASN A 345 8.77 13.52 6.34
N GLY A 346 9.26 12.29 6.24
CA GLY A 346 9.80 11.51 7.35
C GLY A 346 11.26 11.78 7.71
N PHE A 347 11.97 12.60 6.93
CA PHE A 347 13.39 12.94 7.19
C PHE A 347 13.54 14.39 7.64
N GLY A 348 13.07 14.71 8.85
CA GLY A 348 13.13 16.06 9.40
C GLY A 348 14.54 16.64 9.36
N GLY A 349 14.64 17.90 8.90
CA GLY A 349 15.91 18.64 8.83
C GLY A 349 16.73 18.44 7.55
N GLY A 350 16.21 17.67 6.59
CA GLY A 350 16.87 17.41 5.30
C GLY A 350 17.89 16.28 5.37
N LEU A 351 18.15 15.68 4.20
CA LEU A 351 19.22 14.70 4.05
C LEU A 351 20.56 15.41 3.99
N PRO A 352 21.62 14.82 4.52
CA PRO A 352 22.99 15.33 4.33
C PRO A 352 23.45 15.07 2.88
N SER A 353 22.87 15.78 1.91
CA SER A 353 23.02 15.56 0.47
C SER A 353 24.48 15.58 -0.01
N ALA A 354 25.34 16.33 0.70
CA ALA A 354 26.78 16.36 0.39
C ALA A 354 27.52 15.07 0.80
N THR A 355 26.92 14.26 1.72
CA THR A 355 27.57 13.07 2.27
C THR A 355 27.17 11.80 1.50
N PHE A 356 25.95 11.79 0.92
CA PHE A 356 25.39 10.64 0.22
C PHE A 356 24.84 11.09 -1.15
N PRO A 357 25.69 11.25 -2.17
CA PRO A 357 25.24 11.61 -3.50
C PRO A 357 24.41 10.48 -4.10
N PHE A 358 23.42 10.86 -4.94
CA PHE A 358 22.68 9.96 -5.79
C PHE A 358 22.67 10.53 -7.21
N ASP A 359 23.43 9.91 -8.09
CA ASP A 359 23.63 10.32 -9.48
C ASP A 359 24.05 9.12 -10.35
N ALA A 360 24.35 9.36 -11.62
CA ALA A 360 24.76 8.31 -12.55
C ALA A 360 26.04 7.56 -12.14
N THR A 361 26.84 8.09 -11.23
CA THR A 361 28.10 7.47 -10.76
C THR A 361 27.93 6.69 -9.47
N THR A 362 26.88 6.98 -8.71
CA THR A 362 26.59 6.38 -7.40
C THR A 362 25.34 5.49 -7.40
N ILE A 363 24.54 5.51 -8.49
CA ILE A 363 23.46 4.55 -8.68
C ILE A 363 24.05 3.13 -8.73
N HIS A 364 23.41 2.20 -8.00
CA HIS A 364 23.98 0.86 -7.83
C HIS A 364 22.88 -0.20 -7.82
N GLN A 365 23.22 -1.41 -8.29
CA GLN A 365 22.33 -2.56 -8.21
C GLN A 365 22.03 -2.88 -6.74
N GLY A 366 20.76 -3.12 -6.44
CA GLY A 366 20.24 -3.31 -5.07
C GLY A 366 19.51 -2.08 -4.52
N GLN A 367 19.54 -0.93 -5.20
CA GLN A 367 18.71 0.21 -4.85
C GLN A 367 17.30 0.07 -5.42
N ARG A 368 16.30 0.50 -4.66
CA ARG A 368 14.94 0.75 -5.16
C ARG A 368 14.87 2.16 -5.71
N ILE A 369 14.34 2.27 -6.91
CA ILE A 369 14.18 3.54 -7.61
C ILE A 369 12.78 3.65 -8.20
N GLU A 370 12.38 4.87 -8.40
CA GLU A 370 11.26 5.27 -9.24
C GLU A 370 11.82 5.86 -10.53
N VAL A 371 11.28 5.44 -11.64
CA VAL A 371 11.66 5.87 -12.97
C VAL A 371 10.49 6.59 -13.62
N ASP A 372 10.58 7.91 -13.69
CA ASP A 372 9.60 8.72 -14.44
C ASP A 372 9.94 8.69 -15.93
N THR A 373 8.93 8.54 -16.75
CA THR A 373 9.05 8.60 -18.22
C THR A 373 7.92 9.43 -18.82
N ASN A 374 8.24 10.19 -19.86
CA ASN A 374 7.25 10.95 -20.64
C ASN A 374 6.51 10.09 -21.68
N ALA A 375 6.71 8.80 -21.67
CA ALA A 375 6.12 7.84 -22.59
C ALA A 375 5.36 6.74 -21.84
N ALA A 376 4.53 5.98 -22.54
CA ALA A 376 3.91 4.79 -22.00
C ALA A 376 4.95 3.72 -21.65
N VAL A 377 4.73 3.00 -20.55
CA VAL A 377 5.55 1.84 -20.18
C VAL A 377 5.46 0.78 -21.29
N PRO A 378 6.60 0.31 -21.82
CA PRO A 378 6.60 -0.70 -22.88
C PRO A 378 6.13 -2.06 -22.34
N PRO A 379 5.90 -3.06 -23.21
CA PRO A 379 5.77 -4.46 -22.78
C PRO A 379 6.98 -4.92 -21.94
N ALA A 380 6.80 -5.95 -21.16
CA ALA A 380 7.87 -6.56 -20.35
C ALA A 380 9.15 -6.80 -21.18
N SER A 381 10.30 -6.59 -20.55
CA SER A 381 11.63 -6.56 -21.18
C SER A 381 11.89 -5.41 -22.17
N GLY A 382 10.96 -4.47 -22.30
CA GLY A 382 11.14 -3.28 -23.13
C GLY A 382 12.12 -2.27 -22.52
N ALA A 383 12.47 -1.27 -23.34
CA ALA A 383 13.35 -0.18 -22.93
C ALA A 383 12.55 1.04 -22.50
N ILE A 384 12.83 1.57 -21.31
CA ILE A 384 12.31 2.83 -20.80
C ILE A 384 13.38 3.91 -20.99
N THR A 385 12.97 5.04 -21.57
CA THR A 385 13.79 6.25 -21.58
C THR A 385 13.35 7.12 -20.39
N PRO A 386 14.18 7.22 -19.34
CA PRO A 386 13.80 7.99 -18.16
C PRO A 386 13.84 9.50 -18.45
N ASP A 387 12.89 10.23 -17.90
CA ASP A 387 12.97 11.67 -17.73
C ASP A 387 13.63 12.04 -16.40
N LYS A 388 13.33 11.27 -15.36
CA LYS A 388 13.83 11.46 -13.99
C LYS A 388 14.01 10.09 -13.32
N ILE A 389 14.95 10.01 -12.38
CA ILE A 389 15.13 8.84 -11.52
C ILE A 389 15.18 9.33 -10.07
N ASN A 390 14.30 8.77 -9.25
CA ASN A 390 14.21 9.06 -7.84
C ASN A 390 14.70 7.85 -7.03
N LEU A 391 15.56 8.09 -6.03
CA LEU A 391 15.89 7.08 -5.02
C LEU A 391 14.71 6.93 -4.08
N GLN A 392 14.21 5.70 -3.96
CA GLN A 392 13.10 5.36 -3.09
C GLN A 392 13.55 4.80 -1.74
N GLN A 393 12.70 4.91 -0.74
CA GLN A 393 12.90 4.21 0.53
C GLN A 393 12.74 2.71 0.33
N GLN A 394 13.58 1.93 1.00
CA GLN A 394 13.49 0.47 0.98
C GLN A 394 13.72 -0.14 2.36
N GLY A 395 13.19 -1.34 2.58
CA GLY A 395 13.41 -2.14 3.77
C GLY A 395 14.69 -2.97 3.64
N VAL A 396 15.45 -3.08 4.73
CA VAL A 396 16.59 -3.98 4.87
C VAL A 396 16.49 -4.67 6.23
N SER A 397 16.65 -5.98 6.25
CA SER A 397 16.59 -6.78 7.48
C SER A 397 17.93 -7.47 7.77
N GLY A 398 18.20 -7.69 9.03
CA GLY A 398 19.37 -8.43 9.44
C GLY A 398 19.71 -8.34 10.92
N THR A 399 20.92 -8.74 11.26
CA THR A 399 21.39 -8.74 12.64
C THR A 399 22.26 -7.52 12.91
N VAL A 400 21.96 -6.83 13.99
CA VAL A 400 22.68 -5.61 14.43
C VAL A 400 24.12 -5.96 14.87
N ALA A 401 25.04 -5.18 14.40
CA ALA A 401 26.45 -5.20 14.86
C ALA A 401 26.96 -3.75 15.06
N ASN A 402 28.06 -3.60 15.74
CA ASN A 402 28.80 -2.34 15.89
C ASN A 402 27.92 -1.16 16.34
N LYS A 403 26.92 -1.40 17.23
CA LYS A 403 25.99 -0.38 17.70
C LYS A 403 26.71 0.74 18.46
N ALA A 404 26.56 1.96 17.98
CA ALA A 404 26.98 3.22 18.61
C ALA A 404 25.75 4.12 18.91
N ALA A 405 25.95 5.37 19.29
CA ALA A 405 24.87 6.27 19.68
C ALA A 405 23.84 6.47 18.56
N SER A 406 24.29 6.83 17.36
CA SER A 406 23.44 7.13 16.19
C SER A 406 23.75 6.27 14.97
N THR A 407 24.58 5.24 15.12
CA THR A 407 24.95 4.34 14.01
C THR A 407 24.97 2.89 14.45
N PHE A 408 24.79 1.99 13.50
CA PHE A 408 25.02 0.55 13.66
C PHE A 408 25.15 -0.11 12.30
N ASP A 409 25.63 -1.34 12.29
CA ASP A 409 25.67 -2.15 11.09
C ASP A 409 24.55 -3.17 11.10
N ILE A 410 24.01 -3.48 9.91
CA ILE A 410 23.14 -4.63 9.67
C ILE A 410 23.96 -5.67 8.91
N ASN A 411 24.15 -6.84 9.52
CA ASN A 411 24.64 -8.01 8.82
C ASN A 411 23.48 -8.63 8.06
N LEU A 412 23.55 -8.62 6.73
CA LEU A 412 22.51 -9.11 5.84
C LEU A 412 22.41 -10.65 5.90
N ALA A 413 21.20 -11.17 5.90
CA ALA A 413 20.95 -12.60 5.75
C ALA A 413 21.46 -13.12 4.41
N THR A 414 21.69 -14.41 4.31
CA THR A 414 22.24 -15.04 3.08
C THR A 414 21.29 -14.99 1.90
N ASP A 415 20.00 -14.91 2.17
CA ASP A 415 18.90 -14.83 1.21
C ASP A 415 18.43 -13.38 0.95
N SER A 416 19.06 -12.38 1.56
CA SER A 416 18.77 -10.97 1.29
C SER A 416 19.01 -10.64 -0.19
N ALA A 417 18.02 -10.02 -0.85
CA ALA A 417 18.16 -9.57 -2.24
C ALA A 417 19.35 -8.62 -2.40
N LEU A 418 19.51 -7.70 -1.48
CA LEU A 418 20.63 -6.77 -1.50
C LEU A 418 21.97 -7.49 -1.46
N ARG A 419 22.10 -8.53 -0.62
CA ARG A 419 23.31 -9.36 -0.56
C ARG A 419 23.53 -10.18 -1.83
N ILE A 420 22.49 -10.81 -2.36
CA ILE A 420 22.56 -11.62 -3.58
C ILE A 420 22.99 -10.78 -4.77
N ILE A 421 22.42 -9.58 -4.94
CA ILE A 421 22.68 -8.71 -6.08
C ILE A 421 24.04 -8.02 -5.96
N SER A 422 24.34 -7.46 -4.79
CA SER A 422 25.54 -6.59 -4.61
C SER A 422 26.77 -7.35 -4.14
N GLY A 423 26.61 -8.56 -3.62
CA GLY A 423 27.69 -9.32 -2.96
C GLY A 423 28.10 -8.75 -1.59
N GLN A 424 27.52 -7.63 -1.16
CA GLN A 424 27.84 -7.00 0.13
C GLN A 424 27.12 -7.72 1.25
N THR A 425 27.74 -7.79 2.41
CA THR A 425 27.21 -8.49 3.58
C THR A 425 26.77 -7.57 4.70
N VAL A 426 27.07 -6.28 4.57
CA VAL A 426 26.85 -5.27 5.62
C VAL A 426 26.24 -4.01 5.03
N VAL A 427 25.28 -3.44 5.76
CA VAL A 427 24.75 -2.08 5.54
C VAL A 427 25.06 -1.23 6.77
N HIS A 428 25.71 -0.09 6.57
CA HIS A 428 25.96 0.89 7.61
C HIS A 428 24.74 1.80 7.78
N VAL A 429 24.13 1.79 8.95
CA VAL A 429 22.90 2.54 9.24
C VAL A 429 23.21 3.75 10.09
N THR A 430 22.69 4.90 9.66
CA THR A 430 22.70 6.15 10.43
C THR A 430 21.29 6.51 10.84
N THR A 431 21.10 6.83 12.10
CA THR A 431 19.85 7.34 12.68
C THR A 431 19.97 8.82 12.98
N ASN A 432 18.85 9.53 12.98
CA ASN A 432 18.77 10.93 13.38
C ASN A 432 17.57 11.15 14.33
N SER A 433 17.29 12.39 14.71
CA SER A 433 16.19 12.73 15.61
C SER A 433 14.79 12.43 15.04
N SER A 434 14.67 12.25 13.73
CA SER A 434 13.43 11.93 13.03
C SER A 434 13.25 10.43 12.79
N THR A 435 14.25 9.60 13.13
CA THR A 435 14.15 8.14 12.99
C THR A 435 13.14 7.58 14.00
N ASP A 436 12.07 6.98 13.49
CA ASP A 436 11.06 6.29 14.29
C ASP A 436 11.61 4.93 14.74
N THR A 437 11.98 4.81 16.02
CA THR A 437 12.59 3.58 16.57
C THR A 437 11.57 2.88 17.49
N ARG A 438 11.06 1.73 17.07
CA ARG A 438 10.00 0.98 17.75
C ARG A 438 10.48 -0.22 18.52
N VAL A 439 11.74 -0.61 18.34
CA VAL A 439 12.37 -1.75 19.01
C VAL A 439 13.69 -1.35 19.65
N SER A 440 14.15 -2.12 20.60
CA SER A 440 15.49 -1.93 21.15
C SER A 440 16.54 -2.39 20.16
N VAL A 441 17.39 -1.47 19.73
CA VAL A 441 18.51 -1.76 18.81
C VAL A 441 19.74 -2.13 19.64
N ALA A 442 20.09 -3.41 19.65
CA ALA A 442 21.22 -3.96 20.40
C ALA A 442 22.02 -4.95 19.55
N ASN A 443 23.34 -5.02 19.76
CA ASN A 443 24.20 -5.97 19.06
C ASN A 443 23.68 -7.41 19.23
N GLY A 444 23.61 -8.14 18.11
CA GLY A 444 23.08 -9.51 18.04
C GLY A 444 21.56 -9.59 17.91
N GLY A 445 20.84 -8.48 18.08
CA GLY A 445 19.40 -8.42 17.84
C GLY A 445 19.05 -8.35 16.36
N SER A 446 17.92 -8.93 15.97
CA SER A 446 17.38 -8.78 14.63
C SER A 446 16.59 -7.48 14.54
N VAL A 447 16.76 -6.75 13.46
CA VAL A 447 16.01 -5.53 13.16
C VAL A 447 15.63 -5.50 11.70
N GLN A 448 14.60 -4.73 11.42
CA GLN A 448 14.19 -4.30 10.11
C GLN A 448 14.27 -2.79 10.06
N VAL A 449 14.96 -2.26 9.06
CA VAL A 449 15.15 -0.82 8.86
C VAL A 449 14.59 -0.42 7.51
N ARG A 450 13.65 0.52 7.51
CA ARG A 450 13.20 1.23 6.31
C ARG A 450 13.96 2.56 6.23
N GLY A 451 14.44 2.90 5.05
CA GLY A 451 15.16 4.14 4.83
C GLY A 451 15.70 4.28 3.41
N LEU A 452 16.48 5.32 3.20
CA LEU A 452 17.15 5.59 1.94
C LEU A 452 18.51 4.90 1.91
N LEU A 453 18.73 4.09 0.88
CA LEU A 453 19.96 3.30 0.72
C LEU A 453 20.87 3.91 -0.35
N PHE A 454 22.07 4.31 0.04
CA PHE A 454 23.07 4.95 -0.81
C PHE A 454 24.29 4.04 -0.98
N TRP A 455 24.88 4.10 -2.17
CA TRP A 455 26.19 3.51 -2.43
C TRP A 455 27.29 4.60 -2.40
N ASN A 456 28.29 4.44 -1.55
CA ASN A 456 29.38 5.43 -1.42
C ASN A 456 30.63 5.09 -2.26
N GLY A 457 30.52 4.13 -3.17
CA GLY A 457 31.62 3.61 -3.98
C GLY A 457 32.26 2.34 -3.42
N THR A 458 32.05 2.01 -2.14
CA THR A 458 32.67 0.85 -1.49
C THR A 458 31.71 0.05 -0.60
N SER A 459 30.73 0.72 -0.02
CA SER A 459 29.80 0.11 0.95
C SER A 459 28.42 0.76 0.92
N TRP A 460 27.45 0.03 1.44
CA TRP A 460 26.10 0.50 1.61
C TRP A 460 25.97 1.42 2.82
N GLN A 461 25.31 2.55 2.61
CA GLN A 461 24.98 3.56 3.63
C GLN A 461 23.48 3.74 3.66
N MET A 462 22.83 3.57 4.81
CA MET A 462 21.40 3.79 4.96
C MET A 462 21.11 4.90 5.94
N ILE A 463 20.26 5.83 5.55
CA ILE A 463 19.65 6.79 6.48
C ILE A 463 18.31 6.21 6.90
N ALA A 464 18.20 5.84 8.17
CA ALA A 464 17.01 5.19 8.68
C ALA A 464 15.84 6.17 8.87
N ARG A 465 14.68 5.83 8.30
CA ARG A 465 13.39 6.47 8.56
C ARG A 465 12.70 5.78 9.73
N ARG A 466 12.72 4.44 9.73
CA ARG A 466 12.02 3.62 10.74
C ARG A 466 12.82 2.36 11.08
N ILE A 467 12.76 1.93 12.34
CA ILE A 467 13.39 0.70 12.85
C ILE A 467 12.35 -0.09 13.64
N ARG A 468 12.14 -1.34 13.21
CA ARG A 468 11.21 -2.31 13.82
C ARG A 468 11.92 -3.58 14.28
#